data_14964c4e1eb474bddf2cbf062394d3c8
#
_entry.id   14964c4e1eb474bddf2cbf062394d3c8
#
_cell.length_a   1.000
_cell.length_b   1.000
_cell.length_c   1.000
_cell.angle_alpha   90.00
_cell.angle_beta   90.00
_cell.angle_gamma   90.00
#
_symmetry.space_group_name_H-M   'P 1'
#
loop_
_entity.id
_entity.type
_entity.pdbx_description
1 polymer ?
#
loop_
_entity_poly.entity_id
_entity_poly.type
_entity_poly.pdbx_seq_one_letter_code
_entity_poly.pdbx_strand_id
1 'polypeptide(L)'
;MTASSAQSNHGSRTAIVPNIAQTSQSSKSGASAESTATREPAAKHVPLAPASNSGDYAFLGATPGSVADRFYLAAAEDWNAAINSRFVNELLDDTLPDSVLISYLIQDFTFFTQPTLERLTSQAPTQEIRDMLNRQAEFFANQEKPYFLRFLEEYGVDERQQASVPQTPANREYCAYLDRIAATGSFAQLLCLMCAMEWLYLAWAKRTVDAGVVQQVPAHRGWVELHEGELFRRWVGNLIELVNRYASVDGPEAAVFPEVARLERAFFEDSYVYGVGESEEERESRRHERVLAVLDALAVDEDPLATVDNPLIRK
;
A
#
# COMPACT_ATOMS: atom_id res chain seq x y z
N MET A 1 31.91 49.57 -10.65
CA MET A 1 31.09 50.44 -9.77
C MET A 1 29.64 50.12 -10.16
N THR A 2 28.81 49.55 -9.44
CA THR A 2 28.47 49.30 -8.06
C THR A 2 27.69 48.03 -7.96
N ALA A 3 28.03 47.17 -7.01
CA ALA A 3 27.29 45.98 -6.66
C ALA A 3 25.97 46.34 -5.96
N SER A 4 24.93 45.61 -6.22
CA SER A 4 23.75 45.58 -5.34
C SER A 4 23.39 44.12 -5.04
N SER A 5 23.58 43.78 -3.80
CA SER A 5 23.23 42.54 -3.16
C SER A 5 21.71 42.46 -2.92
N ALA A 6 21.07 41.38 -3.34
CA ALA A 6 19.73 41.03 -2.91
C ALA A 6 19.79 39.74 -2.07
N GLN A 7 19.47 39.88 -0.79
CA GLN A 7 19.34 38.81 0.19
C GLN A 7 18.16 37.92 -0.13
N SER A 8 18.42 36.63 -0.23
CA SER A 8 17.40 35.60 -0.29
C SER A 8 16.89 35.26 1.11
N ASN A 9 15.63 35.47 1.32
CA ASN A 9 14.90 35.16 2.55
C ASN A 9 14.44 33.67 2.49
N HIS A 10 15.11 32.80 3.24
CA HIS A 10 14.71 31.42 3.43
C HIS A 10 13.57 31.36 4.47
N GLY A 11 12.35 31.32 3.99
CA GLY A 11 11.19 30.95 4.80
C GLY A 11 11.05 29.44 4.89
N SER A 12 11.54 28.85 5.98
CA SER A 12 11.22 27.46 6.36
C SER A 12 9.72 27.31 6.58
N ARG A 13 9.05 26.63 5.68
CA ARG A 13 7.69 26.10 5.94
C ARG A 13 7.82 24.69 6.49
N THR A 14 7.68 24.59 7.80
CA THR A 14 7.53 23.35 8.54
C THR A 14 6.26 22.63 8.08
N ALA A 15 6.41 21.47 7.49
CA ALA A 15 5.30 20.58 7.21
C ALA A 15 4.77 20.01 8.52
N ILE A 16 3.49 20.19 8.76
CA ILE A 16 2.78 19.67 9.94
C ILE A 16 2.54 18.18 9.69
N VAL A 17 3.27 17.34 10.40
CA VAL A 17 3.02 15.91 10.51
C VAL A 17 1.89 15.72 11.53
N PRO A 18 0.80 15.02 11.26
CA PRO A 18 -0.16 14.68 12.31
C PRO A 18 0.46 13.67 13.27
N ASN A 19 0.67 14.12 14.49
CA ASN A 19 1.13 13.34 15.61
C ASN A 19 -0.01 12.44 16.10
N ILE A 20 0.12 11.15 15.95
CA ILE A 20 -0.81 10.18 16.59
C ILE A 20 -0.43 10.15 18.07
N ALA A 21 -1.17 10.92 18.85
CA ALA A 21 -1.00 11.05 20.27
C ALA A 21 -1.43 9.76 20.99
N GLN A 22 -0.49 9.23 21.75
CA GLN A 22 -0.73 8.27 22.83
C GLN A 22 -1.68 8.89 23.86
N THR A 23 -2.82 8.25 24.09
CA THR A 23 -3.59 8.43 25.31
C THR A 23 -3.41 7.23 26.21
N SER A 24 -2.45 7.34 27.11
CA SER A 24 -2.37 6.49 28.31
C SER A 24 -3.26 7.08 29.40
N GLN A 25 -4.31 6.41 29.78
CA GLN A 25 -4.93 6.61 31.09
C GLN A 25 -4.88 5.34 31.93
N SER A 26 -4.15 5.49 33.01
CA SER A 26 -4.03 4.60 34.14
C SER A 26 -5.34 4.52 34.93
N SER A 27 -5.80 3.30 35.26
CA SER A 27 -6.49 3.07 36.52
C SER A 27 -6.34 1.62 36.95
N LYS A 28 -6.05 1.47 38.22
CA LYS A 28 -5.68 0.26 39.00
C LYS A 28 -6.88 -0.60 39.35
N SER A 29 -6.53 -1.85 39.55
CA SER A 29 -7.01 -2.84 40.52
C SER A 29 -8.21 -3.71 40.16
N GLY A 30 -7.95 -4.99 40.21
CA GLY A 30 -8.82 -5.95 40.87
C GLY A 30 -9.14 -7.23 40.12
N ALA A 31 -8.54 -8.34 40.60
CA ALA A 31 -9.10 -9.70 40.66
C ALA A 31 -9.33 -10.51 39.37
N SER A 32 -8.62 -11.62 39.37
CA SER A 32 -8.81 -12.85 38.59
C SER A 32 -10.26 -13.20 38.27
N ALA A 33 -10.53 -13.39 36.99
CA ALA A 33 -11.50 -14.35 36.49
C ALA A 33 -11.00 -14.81 35.12
N GLU A 34 -10.66 -16.09 35.01
CA GLU A 34 -10.51 -16.76 33.73
C GLU A 34 -11.81 -16.63 32.96
N SER A 35 -11.82 -15.71 31.97
CA SER A 35 -12.86 -15.63 31.00
C SER A 35 -12.31 -16.24 29.70
N THR A 36 -12.71 -17.47 29.43
CA THR A 36 -12.68 -18.02 28.07
C THR A 36 -13.51 -17.10 27.20
N ALA A 37 -12.86 -16.10 26.62
CA ALA A 37 -13.46 -15.27 25.59
C ALA A 37 -13.67 -16.16 24.37
N THR A 38 -14.87 -16.64 24.18
CA THR A 38 -15.36 -17.15 22.90
C THR A 38 -15.19 -16.02 21.90
N ARG A 39 -14.24 -16.21 20.98
CA ARG A 39 -14.03 -15.35 19.83
C ARG A 39 -15.36 -15.25 19.10
N GLU A 40 -15.99 -14.08 19.11
CA GLU A 40 -17.17 -13.84 18.27
C GLU A 40 -16.83 -14.18 16.81
N PRO A 41 -17.73 -14.84 16.08
CA PRO A 41 -17.46 -15.18 14.69
C PRO A 41 -17.25 -13.88 13.92
N ALA A 42 -16.12 -13.78 13.21
CA ALA A 42 -15.79 -12.68 12.31
C ALA A 42 -17.00 -12.34 11.46
N ALA A 43 -17.31 -11.06 11.33
CA ALA A 43 -18.40 -10.60 10.50
C ALA A 43 -18.28 -11.24 9.12
N LYS A 44 -19.34 -11.90 8.66
CA LYS A 44 -19.35 -12.59 7.38
C LYS A 44 -19.06 -11.57 6.28
N HIS A 45 -17.98 -11.81 5.55
CA HIS A 45 -17.66 -11.05 4.35
C HIS A 45 -18.88 -10.99 3.42
N VAL A 46 -19.28 -9.77 3.03
CA VAL A 46 -20.31 -9.56 2.02
C VAL A 46 -19.58 -9.25 0.70
N PRO A 47 -19.57 -10.16 -0.27
CA PRO A 47 -18.98 -9.88 -1.57
C PRO A 47 -19.62 -8.64 -2.17
N LEU A 48 -18.82 -7.76 -2.80
CA LEU A 48 -19.37 -6.71 -3.64
C LEU A 48 -20.17 -7.34 -4.78
N ALA A 49 -21.32 -6.76 -5.08
CA ALA A 49 -22.06 -7.14 -6.27
C ALA A 49 -21.15 -6.97 -7.50
N PRO A 50 -21.24 -7.88 -8.49
CA PRO A 50 -20.48 -7.75 -9.73
C PRO A 50 -20.67 -6.34 -10.30
N ALA A 51 -19.59 -5.69 -10.69
CA ALA A 51 -19.67 -4.38 -11.32
C ALA A 51 -20.45 -4.51 -12.63
N SER A 52 -21.63 -3.91 -12.67
CA SER A 52 -22.45 -3.81 -13.88
C SER A 52 -22.15 -2.53 -14.67
N ASN A 53 -21.57 -1.54 -14.01
CA ASN A 53 -21.12 -0.27 -14.58
C ASN A 53 -20.14 0.39 -13.61
N SER A 54 -19.48 1.46 -14.03
CA SER A 54 -18.56 2.24 -13.19
C SER A 54 -19.28 3.29 -12.32
N GLY A 55 -20.59 3.19 -12.16
CA GLY A 55 -21.40 4.18 -11.44
C GLY A 55 -20.92 4.48 -10.02
N ASP A 56 -20.37 3.47 -9.33
CA ASP A 56 -19.78 3.61 -8.00
C ASP A 56 -18.53 4.50 -7.97
N TYR A 57 -17.96 4.79 -9.13
CA TYR A 57 -16.78 5.64 -9.31
C TYR A 57 -17.07 6.92 -10.11
N ALA A 58 -18.35 7.24 -10.33
CA ALA A 58 -18.77 8.46 -11.04
C ALA A 58 -18.22 9.73 -10.36
N PHE A 59 -18.07 9.69 -9.04
CA PHE A 59 -17.49 10.79 -8.26
C PHE A 59 -15.97 11.00 -8.55
N LEU A 60 -15.30 10.02 -9.16
CA LEU A 60 -13.91 10.10 -9.62
C LEU A 60 -13.82 10.46 -11.12
N GLY A 61 -14.95 10.64 -11.82
CA GLY A 61 -14.96 10.95 -13.25
C GLY A 61 -15.25 9.76 -14.17
N ALA A 62 -15.41 8.54 -13.65
CA ALA A 62 -15.82 7.36 -14.41
C ALA A 62 -17.35 7.35 -14.59
N THR A 63 -17.86 8.35 -15.32
CA THR A 63 -19.30 8.46 -15.57
C THR A 63 -19.75 7.49 -16.67
N PRO A 64 -20.98 6.95 -16.62
CA PRO A 64 -21.49 6.02 -17.63
C PRO A 64 -21.28 6.53 -19.08
N GLY A 65 -20.65 5.71 -19.90
CA GLY A 65 -20.34 6.00 -21.28
C GLY A 65 -19.02 6.78 -21.51
N SER A 66 -18.32 7.21 -20.45
CA SER A 66 -16.99 7.79 -20.58
C SER A 66 -15.96 6.76 -21.08
N VAL A 67 -14.77 7.19 -21.52
CA VAL A 67 -13.70 6.28 -21.96
C VAL A 67 -13.28 5.35 -20.83
N ALA A 68 -13.07 5.88 -19.64
CA ALA A 68 -12.70 5.12 -18.46
C ALA A 68 -13.80 4.10 -18.08
N ASP A 69 -15.08 4.47 -18.14
CA ASP A 69 -16.20 3.53 -17.92
C ASP A 69 -16.17 2.37 -18.92
N ARG A 70 -15.95 2.65 -20.20
CA ARG A 70 -15.90 1.62 -21.23
C ARG A 70 -14.71 0.68 -21.04
N PHE A 71 -13.55 1.19 -20.61
CA PHE A 71 -12.38 0.37 -20.30
C PHE A 71 -12.62 -0.50 -19.06
N TYR A 72 -13.21 0.06 -18.02
CA TYR A 72 -13.62 -0.68 -16.83
C TYR A 72 -14.58 -1.82 -17.17
N LEU A 73 -15.61 -1.54 -17.98
CA LEU A 73 -16.58 -2.56 -18.41
C LEU A 73 -15.94 -3.65 -19.28
N ALA A 74 -14.97 -3.29 -20.14
CA ALA A 74 -14.23 -4.27 -20.93
C ALA A 74 -13.37 -5.21 -20.07
N ALA A 75 -12.93 -4.76 -18.90
CA ALA A 75 -12.13 -5.51 -17.94
C ALA A 75 -12.99 -6.23 -16.88
N ALA A 76 -14.31 -6.04 -16.85
CA ALA A 76 -15.17 -6.32 -15.71
C ALA A 76 -15.09 -7.77 -15.18
N GLU A 77 -14.88 -8.77 -16.01
CA GLU A 77 -14.78 -10.17 -15.60
C GLU A 77 -13.56 -10.39 -14.70
N ASP A 78 -12.36 -10.10 -15.21
CA ASP A 78 -11.12 -10.28 -14.45
C ASP A 78 -11.00 -9.27 -13.32
N TRP A 79 -11.50 -8.04 -13.52
CA TRP A 79 -11.56 -7.01 -12.49
C TRP A 79 -12.34 -7.48 -11.26
N ASN A 80 -13.57 -7.98 -11.47
CA ASN A 80 -14.39 -8.51 -10.40
C ASN A 80 -13.75 -9.74 -9.75
N ALA A 81 -13.13 -10.62 -10.53
CA ALA A 81 -12.41 -11.77 -10.00
C ALA A 81 -11.20 -11.34 -9.14
N ALA A 82 -10.45 -10.33 -9.56
CA ALA A 82 -9.32 -9.80 -8.81
C ALA A 82 -9.75 -9.17 -7.48
N ILE A 83 -10.69 -8.22 -7.48
CA ILE A 83 -11.14 -7.52 -6.26
C ILE A 83 -11.93 -8.42 -5.30
N ASN A 84 -12.41 -9.57 -5.75
CA ASN A 84 -13.07 -10.59 -4.92
C ASN A 84 -12.21 -11.86 -4.79
N SER A 85 -10.91 -11.79 -5.10
CA SER A 85 -10.00 -12.92 -4.95
C SER A 85 -9.93 -13.39 -3.50
N ARG A 86 -9.47 -14.63 -3.31
CA ARG A 86 -9.21 -15.17 -1.98
C ARG A 86 -8.28 -14.26 -1.17
N PHE A 87 -7.20 -13.78 -1.80
CA PHE A 87 -6.22 -12.88 -1.18
C PHE A 87 -6.89 -11.61 -0.62
N VAL A 88 -7.64 -10.90 -1.45
CA VAL A 88 -8.33 -9.67 -1.04
C VAL A 88 -9.34 -9.95 0.08
N ASN A 89 -10.14 -11.01 -0.06
CA ASN A 89 -11.14 -11.33 0.96
C ASN A 89 -10.48 -11.68 2.31
N GLU A 90 -9.44 -12.51 2.32
CA GLU A 90 -8.71 -12.85 3.54
C GLU A 90 -8.01 -11.62 4.16
N LEU A 91 -7.47 -10.72 3.34
CA LEU A 91 -6.91 -9.44 3.78
C LEU A 91 -7.95 -8.57 4.50
N LEU A 92 -9.12 -8.42 3.89
CA LEU A 92 -10.20 -7.59 4.42
C LEU A 92 -10.87 -8.20 5.66
N ASP A 93 -10.88 -9.53 5.78
CA ASP A 93 -11.46 -10.28 6.90
C ASP A 93 -10.45 -10.58 8.03
N ASP A 94 -9.23 -10.02 7.96
CA ASP A 94 -8.13 -10.26 8.93
C ASP A 94 -7.73 -11.74 9.06
N THR A 95 -7.93 -12.53 8.02
CA THR A 95 -7.63 -13.97 7.99
C THR A 95 -6.48 -14.34 7.05
N LEU A 96 -5.92 -13.36 6.32
CA LEU A 96 -4.78 -13.60 5.44
C LEU A 96 -3.56 -14.02 6.25
N PRO A 97 -2.95 -15.21 5.95
CA PRO A 97 -1.73 -15.62 6.64
C PRO A 97 -0.59 -14.63 6.38
N ASP A 98 0.18 -14.31 7.43
CA ASP A 98 1.33 -13.40 7.30
C ASP A 98 2.34 -13.89 6.26
N SER A 99 2.58 -15.21 6.16
CA SER A 99 3.47 -15.79 5.15
C SER A 99 3.04 -15.49 3.70
N VAL A 100 1.72 -15.39 3.48
CA VAL A 100 1.15 -15.03 2.18
C VAL A 100 1.30 -13.53 1.94
N LEU A 101 1.00 -12.69 2.94
CA LEU A 101 1.19 -11.25 2.84
C LEU A 101 2.66 -10.87 2.62
N ILE A 102 3.59 -11.53 3.32
CA ILE A 102 5.04 -11.34 3.13
C ILE A 102 5.44 -11.71 1.69
N SER A 103 5.00 -12.88 1.21
CA SER A 103 5.27 -13.32 -0.16
C SER A 103 4.74 -12.31 -1.18
N TYR A 104 3.51 -11.89 -1.01
CA TYR A 104 2.87 -10.88 -1.85
C TYR A 104 3.68 -9.57 -1.87
N LEU A 105 4.01 -8.99 -0.71
CA LEU A 105 4.73 -7.72 -0.64
C LEU A 105 6.16 -7.80 -1.20
N ILE A 106 6.86 -8.95 -1.05
CA ILE A 106 8.16 -9.17 -1.70
C ILE A 106 8.01 -9.15 -3.22
N GLN A 107 6.97 -9.82 -3.75
CA GLN A 107 6.70 -9.84 -5.19
C GLN A 107 6.27 -8.45 -5.68
N ASP A 108 5.39 -7.78 -4.96
CA ASP A 108 4.88 -6.46 -5.27
C ASP A 108 5.99 -5.41 -5.29
N PHE A 109 6.93 -5.48 -4.36
CA PHE A 109 8.10 -4.60 -4.35
C PHE A 109 8.97 -4.72 -5.60
N THR A 110 8.92 -5.84 -6.33
CA THR A 110 9.63 -6.00 -7.62
C THR A 110 8.97 -5.24 -8.77
N PHE A 111 7.68 -4.93 -8.67
CA PHE A 111 6.95 -4.14 -9.66
C PHE A 111 7.21 -2.65 -9.57
N PHE A 112 8.03 -2.20 -8.66
CA PHE A 112 8.11 -0.77 -8.37
C PHE A 112 7.98 0.03 -9.66
N THR A 113 6.82 0.68 -9.82
CA THR A 113 6.34 1.32 -11.06
C THR A 113 7.15 2.54 -11.46
N GLN A 114 8.28 2.79 -10.79
CA GLN A 114 9.13 3.95 -11.04
C GLN A 114 9.53 4.10 -12.51
N PRO A 115 10.00 3.07 -13.24
CA PRO A 115 10.34 3.21 -14.66
C PRO A 115 9.11 3.57 -15.52
N THR A 116 7.95 2.99 -15.21
CA THR A 116 6.69 3.29 -15.90
C THR A 116 6.25 4.73 -15.64
N LEU A 117 6.31 5.19 -14.40
CA LEU A 117 5.95 6.55 -14.01
C LEU A 117 6.92 7.59 -14.60
N GLU A 118 8.23 7.31 -14.61
CA GLU A 118 9.24 8.16 -15.25
C GLU A 118 8.98 8.28 -16.75
N ARG A 119 8.65 7.17 -17.40
CA ARG A 119 8.32 7.16 -18.82
C ARG A 119 7.03 7.93 -19.11
N LEU A 120 5.98 7.71 -18.33
CA LEU A 120 4.73 8.46 -18.41
C LEU A 120 4.99 9.96 -18.23
N THR A 121 5.75 10.34 -17.21
CA THR A 121 6.13 11.73 -16.94
C THR A 121 6.91 12.36 -18.08
N SER A 122 7.84 11.62 -18.71
CA SER A 122 8.62 12.10 -19.85
C SER A 122 7.77 12.41 -21.08
N GLN A 123 6.64 11.73 -21.24
CA GLN A 123 5.70 11.90 -22.34
C GLN A 123 4.54 12.83 -22.00
N ALA A 124 4.49 13.40 -20.79
CA ALA A 124 3.39 14.25 -20.35
C ALA A 124 3.18 15.43 -21.30
N PRO A 125 1.95 15.62 -21.83
CA PRO A 125 1.67 16.63 -22.85
C PRO A 125 1.72 18.08 -22.33
N THR A 126 1.57 18.28 -21.03
CA THR A 126 1.63 19.61 -20.39
C THR A 126 2.52 19.59 -19.14
N GLN A 127 3.00 20.77 -18.74
CA GLN A 127 3.78 20.93 -17.53
C GLN A 127 2.96 20.58 -16.26
N GLU A 128 1.69 20.93 -16.25
CA GLU A 128 0.78 20.64 -15.13
C GLU A 128 0.65 19.12 -14.88
N ILE A 129 0.48 18.33 -15.95
CA ILE A 129 0.44 16.86 -15.84
C ILE A 129 1.79 16.34 -15.37
N ARG A 130 2.89 16.85 -15.89
CA ARG A 130 4.25 16.48 -15.45
C ARG A 130 4.46 16.73 -13.96
N ASP A 131 4.04 17.90 -13.49
CA ASP A 131 4.16 18.26 -12.06
C ASP A 131 3.28 17.37 -11.17
N MET A 132 2.11 16.98 -11.63
CA MET A 132 1.24 16.04 -10.93
C MET A 132 1.90 14.65 -10.82
N LEU A 133 2.45 14.13 -11.93
CA LEU A 133 3.14 12.83 -11.96
C LEU A 133 4.41 12.83 -11.08
N ASN A 134 5.17 13.92 -11.08
CA ASN A 134 6.33 14.08 -10.20
C ASN A 134 5.95 14.06 -8.72
N ARG A 135 4.84 14.71 -8.33
CA ARG A 135 4.35 14.63 -6.94
C ARG A 135 3.96 13.22 -6.54
N GLN A 136 3.42 12.44 -7.47
CA GLN A 136 3.11 11.04 -7.20
C GLN A 136 4.38 10.20 -7.04
N ALA A 137 5.40 10.43 -7.86
CA ALA A 137 6.70 9.77 -7.69
C ALA A 137 7.33 10.07 -6.32
N GLU A 138 7.22 11.32 -5.85
CA GLU A 138 7.64 11.71 -4.49
C GLU A 138 6.82 11.00 -3.40
N PHE A 139 5.51 10.82 -3.61
CA PHE A 139 4.66 10.09 -2.67
C PHE A 139 5.08 8.60 -2.59
N PHE A 140 5.27 7.93 -3.71
CA PHE A 140 5.75 6.55 -3.74
C PHE A 140 7.09 6.40 -3.03
N ALA A 141 8.05 7.27 -3.31
CA ALA A 141 9.37 7.22 -2.70
C ALA A 141 9.35 7.47 -1.17
N ASN A 142 8.44 8.32 -0.68
CA ASN A 142 8.44 8.79 0.70
C ASN A 142 7.38 8.14 1.60
N GLN A 143 6.38 7.46 1.04
CA GLN A 143 5.30 6.84 1.80
C GLN A 143 5.23 5.33 1.55
N GLU A 144 5.06 4.91 0.32
CA GLU A 144 4.84 3.51 -0.01
C GLU A 144 6.10 2.66 0.17
N LYS A 145 7.22 3.08 -0.41
CA LYS A 145 8.49 2.36 -0.24
C LYS A 145 8.92 2.20 1.23
N PRO A 146 8.85 3.24 2.09
CA PRO A 146 9.08 3.09 3.52
C PRO A 146 8.08 2.16 4.22
N TYR A 147 6.83 2.06 3.74
CA TYR A 147 5.87 1.10 4.26
C TYR A 147 6.37 -0.34 4.05
N PHE A 148 6.73 -0.70 2.82
CA PHE A 148 7.30 -2.01 2.50
C PHE A 148 8.50 -2.36 3.39
N LEU A 149 9.46 -1.45 3.49
CA LEU A 149 10.68 -1.70 4.26
C LEU A 149 10.39 -1.91 5.75
N ARG A 150 9.52 -1.08 6.35
CA ARG A 150 9.11 -1.24 7.76
C ARG A 150 8.37 -2.55 7.97
N PHE A 151 7.43 -2.88 7.07
CA PHE A 151 6.69 -4.12 7.16
C PHE A 151 7.64 -5.33 7.17
N LEU A 152 8.54 -5.42 6.18
CA LEU A 152 9.49 -6.52 6.08
C LEU A 152 10.42 -6.60 7.30
N GLU A 153 10.86 -5.46 7.84
CA GLU A 153 11.65 -5.39 9.07
C GLU A 153 10.85 -5.88 10.29
N GLU A 154 9.59 -5.47 10.44
CA GLU A 154 8.72 -5.92 11.54
C GLU A 154 8.48 -7.44 11.51
N TYR A 155 8.43 -8.03 10.33
CA TYR A 155 8.30 -9.48 10.16
C TYR A 155 9.64 -10.21 10.09
N GLY A 156 10.75 -9.52 10.34
CA GLY A 156 12.09 -10.10 10.40
C GLY A 156 12.62 -10.61 9.06
N VAL A 157 12.11 -10.09 7.95
CA VAL A 157 12.53 -10.46 6.59
C VAL A 157 13.67 -9.53 6.16
N ASP A 158 14.89 -10.04 6.17
CA ASP A 158 16.06 -9.31 5.72
C ASP A 158 16.23 -9.30 4.19
N GLU A 159 17.16 -8.49 3.69
CA GLU A 159 17.44 -8.39 2.24
C GLU A 159 17.84 -9.73 1.60
N ARG A 160 18.51 -10.60 2.36
CA ARG A 160 18.93 -11.92 1.88
C ARG A 160 17.73 -12.85 1.71
N GLN A 161 16.81 -12.81 2.66
CA GLN A 161 15.56 -13.57 2.60
C GLN A 161 14.69 -13.06 1.45
N GLN A 162 14.55 -11.72 1.30
CA GLN A 162 13.85 -11.12 0.15
C GLN A 162 14.44 -11.62 -1.18
N ALA A 163 15.77 -11.54 -1.33
CA ALA A 163 16.46 -11.97 -2.55
C ALA A 163 16.37 -13.48 -2.80
N SER A 164 16.08 -14.30 -1.79
CA SER A 164 15.95 -15.75 -1.93
C SER A 164 14.58 -16.19 -2.44
N VAL A 165 13.58 -15.31 -2.39
CA VAL A 165 12.22 -15.61 -2.88
C VAL A 165 12.20 -15.50 -4.40
N PRO A 166 11.95 -16.60 -5.13
CA PRO A 166 11.90 -16.52 -6.59
C PRO A 166 10.64 -15.78 -7.02
N GLN A 167 10.74 -15.05 -8.13
CA GLN A 167 9.53 -14.47 -8.73
C GLN A 167 8.54 -15.57 -9.09
N THR A 168 7.27 -15.35 -8.79
CA THR A 168 6.18 -16.26 -9.21
C THR A 168 5.99 -16.20 -10.73
N PRO A 169 5.33 -17.21 -11.33
CA PRO A 169 4.98 -17.14 -12.75
C PRO A 169 4.17 -15.91 -13.13
N ALA A 170 3.15 -15.58 -12.34
CA ALA A 170 2.33 -14.39 -12.58
C ALA A 170 3.12 -13.10 -12.43
N ASN A 171 4.00 -12.99 -11.41
CA ASN A 171 4.87 -11.85 -11.24
C ASN A 171 5.80 -11.64 -12.44
N ARG A 172 6.44 -12.70 -12.95
CA ARG A 172 7.29 -12.60 -14.15
C ARG A 172 6.53 -12.14 -15.37
N GLU A 173 5.32 -12.66 -15.59
CA GLU A 173 4.47 -12.26 -16.70
C GLU A 173 4.09 -10.79 -16.58
N TYR A 174 3.72 -10.36 -15.38
CA TYR A 174 3.33 -8.99 -15.12
C TYR A 174 4.51 -8.03 -15.30
N CYS A 175 5.67 -8.30 -14.72
CA CYS A 175 6.88 -7.50 -14.95
C CYS A 175 7.21 -7.40 -16.44
N ALA A 176 7.15 -8.50 -17.19
CA ALA A 176 7.39 -8.47 -18.64
C ALA A 176 6.37 -7.61 -19.41
N TYR A 177 5.13 -7.56 -18.95
CA TYR A 177 4.12 -6.67 -19.51
C TYR A 177 4.42 -5.20 -19.21
N LEU A 178 4.74 -4.88 -17.96
CA LEU A 178 5.13 -3.52 -17.54
C LEU A 178 6.34 -3.02 -18.32
N ASP A 179 7.39 -3.81 -18.41
CA ASP A 179 8.62 -3.50 -19.14
C ASP A 179 8.33 -3.21 -20.62
N ARG A 180 7.48 -4.03 -21.25
CA ARG A 180 7.08 -3.84 -22.64
C ARG A 180 6.36 -2.51 -22.83
N ILE A 181 5.37 -2.20 -21.99
CA ILE A 181 4.63 -0.94 -22.10
C ILE A 181 5.53 0.26 -21.74
N ALA A 182 6.38 0.13 -20.73
CA ALA A 182 7.35 1.18 -20.40
C ALA A 182 8.32 1.47 -21.55
N ALA A 183 8.80 0.43 -22.26
CA ALA A 183 9.75 0.59 -23.36
C ALA A 183 9.13 1.20 -24.63
N THR A 184 7.92 0.78 -24.99
CA THR A 184 7.34 1.07 -26.32
C THR A 184 5.99 1.77 -26.30
N GLY A 185 5.35 1.88 -25.12
CA GLY A 185 4.01 2.43 -24.98
C GLY A 185 3.92 3.92 -25.26
N SER A 186 2.79 4.32 -25.83
CA SER A 186 2.40 5.73 -25.95
C SER A 186 2.00 6.30 -24.57
N PHE A 187 1.90 7.63 -24.49
CA PHE A 187 1.38 8.29 -23.28
C PHE A 187 0.03 7.71 -22.84
N ALA A 188 -0.89 7.48 -23.79
CA ALA A 188 -2.21 6.90 -23.48
C ALA A 188 -2.12 5.46 -22.93
N GLN A 189 -1.25 4.62 -23.50
CA GLN A 189 -1.05 3.25 -23.00
C GLN A 189 -0.44 3.23 -21.60
N LEU A 190 0.59 4.04 -21.33
CA LEU A 190 1.21 4.19 -20.02
C LEU A 190 0.23 4.74 -18.98
N LEU A 191 -0.59 5.70 -19.40
CA LEU A 191 -1.63 6.30 -18.57
C LEU A 191 -2.71 5.27 -18.20
N CYS A 192 -3.18 4.50 -19.19
CA CYS A 192 -4.15 3.43 -18.96
C CYS A 192 -3.59 2.31 -18.07
N LEU A 193 -2.31 1.98 -18.24
CA LEU A 193 -1.62 1.02 -17.38
C LEU A 193 -1.64 1.47 -15.91
N MET A 194 -1.13 2.68 -15.65
CA MET A 194 -1.12 3.25 -14.30
C MET A 194 -2.53 3.37 -13.72
N CYS A 195 -3.49 3.86 -14.53
CA CYS A 195 -4.87 4.01 -14.08
C CYS A 195 -5.53 2.67 -13.72
N ALA A 196 -5.31 1.62 -14.51
CA ALA A 196 -5.91 0.31 -14.26
C ALA A 196 -5.38 -0.31 -12.97
N MET A 197 -4.06 -0.24 -12.73
CA MET A 197 -3.43 -0.72 -11.51
C MET A 197 -3.99 0.01 -10.28
N GLU A 198 -3.83 1.31 -10.22
CA GLU A 198 -4.20 2.12 -9.07
C GLU A 198 -5.70 2.11 -8.77
N TRP A 199 -6.54 2.11 -9.80
CA TRP A 199 -7.99 2.05 -9.63
C TRP A 199 -8.44 0.68 -9.11
N LEU A 200 -7.82 -0.41 -9.54
CA LEU A 200 -8.12 -1.74 -9.02
C LEU A 200 -7.81 -1.84 -7.52
N TYR A 201 -6.69 -1.25 -7.08
CA TYR A 201 -6.33 -1.19 -5.66
C TYR A 201 -7.34 -0.33 -4.86
N LEU A 202 -7.72 0.82 -5.36
CA LEU A 202 -8.79 1.61 -4.73
C LEU A 202 -10.11 0.81 -4.66
N ALA A 203 -10.43 0.05 -5.70
CA ALA A 203 -11.68 -0.68 -5.79
C ALA A 203 -11.83 -1.74 -4.69
N TRP A 204 -10.78 -2.52 -4.39
CA TRP A 204 -10.87 -3.48 -3.30
C TRP A 204 -10.72 -2.82 -1.92
N ALA A 205 -9.87 -1.79 -1.76
CA ALA A 205 -9.68 -1.13 -0.47
C ALA A 205 -10.95 -0.38 -0.02
N LYS A 206 -11.66 0.25 -0.95
CA LYS A 206 -12.93 0.94 -0.70
C LYS A 206 -14.02 0.04 -0.09
N ARG A 207 -13.97 -1.28 -0.31
CA ARG A 207 -14.96 -2.22 0.24
C ARG A 207 -15.07 -2.16 1.77
N THR A 208 -13.96 -1.96 2.46
CA THR A 208 -13.95 -1.85 3.93
C THR A 208 -14.64 -0.61 4.42
N VAL A 209 -14.43 0.51 3.73
CA VAL A 209 -15.08 1.79 4.06
C VAL A 209 -16.57 1.71 3.81
N ASP A 210 -16.98 1.16 2.68
CA ASP A 210 -18.39 0.97 2.34
C ASP A 210 -19.10 0.04 3.34
N ALA A 211 -18.40 -0.95 3.86
CA ALA A 211 -18.89 -1.88 4.87
C ALA A 211 -18.77 -1.35 6.31
N GLY A 212 -18.08 -0.24 6.53
CA GLY A 212 -17.80 0.29 7.87
C GLY A 212 -16.89 -0.63 8.71
N VAL A 213 -16.02 -1.42 8.05
CA VAL A 213 -15.11 -2.38 8.69
C VAL A 213 -13.71 -1.79 8.77
N VAL A 214 -13.05 -2.01 9.92
CA VAL A 214 -11.65 -1.64 10.12
C VAL A 214 -10.89 -2.90 10.54
N GLN A 215 -9.82 -3.24 9.82
CA GLN A 215 -8.97 -4.36 10.11
C GLN A 215 -8.32 -4.22 11.49
N GLN A 216 -8.30 -5.31 12.26
CA GLN A 216 -7.66 -5.35 13.58
C GLN A 216 -6.18 -5.69 13.48
N VAL A 217 -5.77 -6.47 12.45
CA VAL A 217 -4.35 -6.76 12.18
C VAL A 217 -3.69 -5.50 11.62
N PRO A 218 -2.65 -4.95 12.31
CA PRO A 218 -2.04 -3.67 11.91
C PRO A 218 -1.47 -3.68 10.48
N ALA A 219 -0.91 -4.80 10.04
CA ALA A 219 -0.38 -4.96 8.69
C ALA A 219 -1.48 -4.91 7.63
N HIS A 220 -2.59 -5.61 7.84
CA HIS A 220 -3.74 -5.58 6.93
C HIS A 220 -4.33 -4.17 6.85
N ARG A 221 -4.55 -3.55 8.01
CA ARG A 221 -5.06 -2.18 8.09
C ARG A 221 -4.17 -1.19 7.35
N GLY A 222 -2.86 -1.23 7.59
CA GLY A 222 -1.93 -0.31 6.94
C GLY A 222 -1.94 -0.45 5.42
N TRP A 223 -2.08 -1.66 4.89
CA TRP A 223 -2.18 -1.90 3.45
C TRP A 223 -3.49 -1.38 2.87
N VAL A 224 -4.60 -1.55 3.58
CA VAL A 224 -5.90 -0.99 3.20
C VAL A 224 -5.87 0.56 3.23
N GLU A 225 -5.39 1.15 4.33
CA GLU A 225 -5.34 2.61 4.50
C GLU A 225 -4.46 3.30 3.44
N LEU A 226 -3.40 2.64 2.97
CA LEU A 226 -2.54 3.16 1.92
C LEU A 226 -3.31 3.35 0.59
N HIS A 227 -4.26 2.45 0.29
CA HIS A 227 -4.99 2.40 -0.98
C HIS A 227 -6.43 2.97 -0.91
N GLU A 228 -6.83 3.56 0.24
CA GLU A 228 -8.18 4.07 0.44
C GLU A 228 -8.20 5.55 0.84
N GLY A 229 -7.10 6.09 1.33
CA GLY A 229 -7.00 7.47 1.80
C GLY A 229 -7.35 8.54 0.76
N GLU A 230 -7.64 9.77 1.22
CA GLU A 230 -8.03 10.89 0.36
C GLU A 230 -7.01 11.20 -0.75
N LEU A 231 -5.71 11.08 -0.44
CA LEU A 231 -4.65 11.33 -1.42
C LEU A 231 -4.68 10.30 -2.54
N PHE A 232 -4.89 9.03 -2.19
CA PHE A 232 -4.95 7.94 -3.16
C PHE A 232 -6.21 8.04 -4.04
N ARG A 233 -7.37 8.34 -3.45
CA ARG A 233 -8.61 8.61 -4.20
C ARG A 233 -8.44 9.77 -5.19
N ARG A 234 -7.79 10.86 -4.77
CA ARG A 234 -7.50 11.99 -5.64
C ARG A 234 -6.56 11.62 -6.78
N TRP A 235 -5.55 10.80 -6.48
CA TRP A 235 -4.64 10.28 -7.49
C TRP A 235 -5.38 9.47 -8.56
N VAL A 236 -6.17 8.48 -8.15
CA VAL A 236 -6.99 7.68 -9.06
C VAL A 236 -7.96 8.54 -9.86
N GLY A 237 -8.62 9.51 -9.23
CA GLY A 237 -9.51 10.45 -9.92
C GLY A 237 -8.79 11.26 -11.00
N ASN A 238 -7.59 11.74 -10.73
CA ASN A 238 -6.77 12.44 -11.73
C ASN A 238 -6.40 11.52 -12.91
N LEU A 239 -6.05 10.26 -12.65
CA LEU A 239 -5.77 9.29 -13.71
C LEU A 239 -7.00 9.02 -14.58
N ILE A 240 -8.17 8.82 -13.97
CA ILE A 240 -9.44 8.62 -14.67
C ILE A 240 -9.77 9.82 -15.57
N GLU A 241 -9.61 11.05 -15.06
CA GLU A 241 -9.82 12.27 -15.84
C GLU A 241 -8.88 12.33 -17.04
N LEU A 242 -7.60 12.01 -16.84
CA LEU A 242 -6.63 11.99 -17.92
C LEU A 242 -6.92 10.88 -18.95
N VAL A 243 -7.35 9.68 -18.52
CA VAL A 243 -7.80 8.61 -19.41
C VAL A 243 -8.97 9.09 -20.28
N ASN A 244 -9.97 9.72 -19.69
CA ASN A 244 -11.10 10.28 -20.44
C ASN A 244 -10.67 11.33 -21.46
N ARG A 245 -9.57 12.04 -21.21
CA ARG A 245 -9.08 13.13 -22.08
C ARG A 245 -8.12 12.66 -23.16
N TYR A 246 -7.28 11.66 -22.89
CA TYR A 246 -6.14 11.32 -23.76
C TYR A 246 -6.20 9.91 -24.34
N ALA A 247 -7.10 9.04 -23.88
CA ALA A 247 -7.25 7.71 -24.42
C ALA A 247 -8.45 7.60 -25.37
N SER A 248 -8.43 6.58 -26.22
CA SER A 248 -9.50 6.28 -27.17
C SER A 248 -9.94 4.83 -27.04
N VAL A 249 -11.25 4.58 -27.08
CA VAL A 249 -11.80 3.22 -27.06
C VAL A 249 -11.43 2.39 -28.29
N ASP A 250 -11.04 3.05 -29.37
CA ASP A 250 -10.60 2.42 -30.62
C ASP A 250 -9.06 2.39 -30.74
N GLY A 251 -8.34 2.88 -29.72
CA GLY A 251 -6.88 2.93 -29.67
C GLY A 251 -6.27 1.65 -29.12
N PRO A 252 -4.94 1.46 -29.24
CA PRO A 252 -4.24 0.31 -28.69
C PRO A 252 -4.29 0.23 -27.16
N GLU A 253 -4.56 1.34 -26.50
CA GLU A 253 -4.74 1.43 -25.04
C GLU A 253 -6.02 0.74 -24.54
N ALA A 254 -6.99 0.48 -25.41
CA ALA A 254 -8.22 -0.22 -25.04
C ALA A 254 -7.99 -1.65 -24.53
N ALA A 255 -6.88 -2.29 -24.92
CA ALA A 255 -6.50 -3.61 -24.44
C ALA A 255 -5.78 -3.59 -23.10
N VAL A 256 -5.39 -2.42 -22.58
CA VAL A 256 -4.56 -2.34 -21.37
C VAL A 256 -5.34 -2.69 -20.11
N PHE A 257 -6.55 -2.16 -19.93
CA PHE A 257 -7.37 -2.43 -18.75
C PHE A 257 -7.70 -3.92 -18.58
N PRO A 258 -8.22 -4.63 -19.63
CA PRO A 258 -8.47 -6.06 -19.51
C PRO A 258 -7.21 -6.88 -19.18
N GLU A 259 -6.07 -6.52 -19.80
CA GLU A 259 -4.82 -7.25 -19.53
C GLU A 259 -4.29 -6.99 -18.13
N VAL A 260 -4.35 -5.75 -17.63
CA VAL A 260 -3.96 -5.44 -16.25
C VAL A 260 -4.85 -6.17 -15.25
N ALA A 261 -6.16 -6.14 -15.44
CA ALA A 261 -7.09 -6.85 -14.54
C ALA A 261 -6.82 -8.37 -14.49
N ARG A 262 -6.52 -8.98 -15.64
CA ARG A 262 -6.12 -10.40 -15.74
C ARG A 262 -4.80 -10.67 -14.98
N LEU A 263 -3.83 -9.81 -15.15
CA LEU A 263 -2.51 -9.93 -14.51
C LEU A 263 -2.62 -9.75 -13.00
N GLU A 264 -3.38 -8.76 -12.52
CA GLU A 264 -3.64 -8.55 -11.09
C GLU A 264 -4.35 -9.75 -10.45
N ARG A 265 -5.36 -10.28 -11.13
CA ARG A 265 -6.02 -11.50 -10.67
C ARG A 265 -5.02 -12.64 -10.51
N ALA A 266 -4.20 -12.91 -11.52
CA ALA A 266 -3.19 -13.96 -11.47
C ALA A 266 -2.15 -13.69 -10.37
N PHE A 267 -1.76 -12.45 -10.15
CA PHE A 267 -0.81 -12.04 -9.12
C PHE A 267 -1.36 -12.28 -7.71
N PHE A 268 -2.61 -11.95 -7.43
CA PHE A 268 -3.25 -12.27 -6.16
C PHE A 268 -3.36 -13.79 -5.92
N GLU A 269 -3.69 -14.57 -6.97
CA GLU A 269 -3.76 -16.03 -6.89
C GLU A 269 -2.38 -16.65 -6.60
N ASP A 270 -1.31 -16.14 -7.22
CA ASP A 270 0.07 -16.64 -7.07
C ASP A 270 0.69 -16.30 -5.71
N SER A 271 0.11 -15.39 -4.92
CA SER A 271 0.60 -15.02 -3.60
C SER A 271 0.68 -16.19 -2.61
N TYR A 272 -0.04 -17.28 -2.90
CA TYR A 272 -0.05 -18.52 -2.10
C TYR A 272 0.99 -19.56 -2.54
N VAL A 273 1.70 -19.33 -3.65
CA VAL A 273 2.64 -20.32 -4.24
C VAL A 273 3.87 -20.53 -3.36
N TYR A 274 4.40 -19.45 -2.81
CA TYR A 274 5.55 -19.49 -1.93
C TYR A 274 5.14 -19.02 -0.54
N GLY A 275 5.04 -19.96 0.41
CA GLY A 275 4.97 -19.59 1.83
C GLY A 275 6.32 -19.02 2.23
N VAL A 276 6.41 -17.73 2.50
CA VAL A 276 7.62 -17.06 2.97
C VAL A 276 7.42 -16.69 4.43
N GLY A 277 8.40 -16.97 5.23
CA GLY A 277 8.41 -16.57 6.63
C GLY A 277 8.28 -17.74 7.61
N GLU A 278 8.49 -17.39 8.85
CA GLU A 278 8.36 -18.29 9.99
C GLU A 278 6.90 -18.68 10.21
N SER A 279 6.72 -19.82 10.82
CA SER A 279 5.42 -20.21 11.34
C SER A 279 4.90 -19.18 12.36
N GLU A 280 3.60 -19.16 12.59
CA GLU A 280 2.98 -18.25 13.56
C GLU A 280 3.56 -18.46 14.98
N GLU A 281 3.90 -19.72 15.35
CA GLU A 281 4.60 -20.06 16.59
C GLU A 281 6.00 -19.46 16.67
N GLU A 282 6.78 -19.54 15.61
CA GLU A 282 8.13 -18.95 15.53
C GLU A 282 8.10 -17.43 15.62
N ARG A 283 7.08 -16.79 15.02
CA ARG A 283 6.88 -15.34 15.12
C ARG A 283 6.45 -14.87 16.49
N GLU A 284 5.55 -15.59 17.15
CA GLU A 284 5.11 -15.29 18.50
C GLU A 284 6.28 -15.44 19.49
N SER A 285 7.10 -16.46 19.30
CA SER A 285 8.34 -16.65 20.06
C SER A 285 9.30 -15.48 19.88
N ARG A 286 9.54 -15.04 18.65
CA ARG A 286 10.43 -13.90 18.35
C ARG A 286 9.86 -12.57 18.85
N ARG A 287 8.55 -12.36 18.75
CA ARG A 287 7.90 -11.18 19.34
C ARG A 287 8.07 -11.15 20.85
N HIS A 288 7.94 -12.30 21.50
CA HIS A 288 8.17 -12.47 22.93
C HIS A 288 9.63 -12.20 23.30
N GLU A 289 10.60 -12.73 22.54
CA GLU A 289 12.02 -12.47 22.73
C GLU A 289 12.38 -10.99 22.56
N ARG A 290 11.81 -10.29 21.55
CA ARG A 290 12.00 -8.85 21.39
C ARG A 290 11.43 -8.04 22.54
N VAL A 291 10.26 -8.39 23.05
CA VAL A 291 9.67 -7.75 24.24
C VAL A 291 10.57 -7.96 25.47
N LEU A 292 11.07 -9.16 25.66
CA LEU A 292 12.00 -9.46 26.76
C LEU A 292 13.30 -8.68 26.61
N ALA A 293 13.88 -8.61 25.42
CA ALA A 293 15.11 -7.84 25.16
C ALA A 293 14.92 -6.33 25.40
N VAL A 294 13.76 -5.76 25.06
CA VAL A 294 13.42 -4.36 25.38
C VAL A 294 13.25 -4.16 26.88
N LEU A 295 12.59 -5.09 27.56
CA LEU A 295 12.44 -5.05 29.03
C LEU A 295 13.77 -5.18 29.73
N ASP A 296 14.65 -6.06 29.28
CA ASP A 296 16.02 -6.21 29.81
C ASP A 296 16.85 -4.94 29.56
N ALA A 297 16.75 -4.34 28.38
CA ALA A 297 17.42 -3.06 28.08
C ALA A 297 16.91 -1.92 28.97
N LEU A 298 15.61 -1.88 29.25
CA LEU A 298 15.01 -0.89 30.18
C LEU A 298 15.37 -1.16 31.65
N ALA A 299 15.53 -2.43 32.03
CA ALA A 299 15.91 -2.82 33.39
C ALA A 299 17.38 -2.48 33.73
N VAL A 300 18.25 -2.40 32.72
CA VAL A 300 19.66 -1.99 32.91
C VAL A 300 19.80 -0.48 33.15
N ASP A 301 18.80 0.32 32.78
CA ASP A 301 18.81 1.78 32.96
C ASP A 301 18.20 2.25 34.30
N GLU A 302 17.74 1.34 35.17
CA GLU A 302 17.11 1.67 36.46
C GLU A 302 18.07 1.77 37.66
N ASP A 303 19.38 2.00 37.47
CA ASP A 303 20.22 2.49 38.58
C ASP A 303 20.90 3.84 38.26
N PRO A 304 20.14 4.94 38.21
CA PRO A 304 20.72 6.27 38.07
C PRO A 304 21.43 6.79 39.32
N LEU A 305 21.49 5.99 40.41
CA LEU A 305 22.11 6.39 41.67
C LEU A 305 23.49 5.76 41.92
N ALA A 306 23.92 4.80 41.10
CA ALA A 306 25.19 4.10 41.28
C ALA A 306 26.45 4.94 40.89
N THR A 307 26.30 6.13 40.29
CA THR A 307 27.43 6.95 39.82
C THR A 307 27.45 8.38 40.34
N VAL A 308 26.72 8.72 41.38
CA VAL A 308 26.94 9.98 42.10
C VAL A 308 27.84 9.76 43.29
N ASP A 309 29.14 9.73 43.03
CA ASP A 309 30.16 9.92 44.06
C ASP A 309 30.03 11.35 44.59
N ASN A 310 29.23 11.52 45.65
CA ASN A 310 29.03 12.83 46.25
C ASN A 310 30.12 13.06 47.29
N PRO A 311 31.16 13.91 47.00
CA PRO A 311 32.27 14.15 47.90
C PRO A 311 31.93 14.93 49.20
N LEU A 312 30.63 15.20 49.45
CA LEU A 312 30.17 15.96 50.60
C LEU A 312 29.66 15.12 51.80
N ILE A 313 29.73 13.79 51.73
CA ILE A 313 29.29 12.89 52.82
C ILE A 313 30.50 12.23 53.51
N ARG A 314 31.67 12.80 53.43
CA ARG A 314 32.81 12.43 54.30
C ARG A 314 33.13 13.61 55.22
N LYS A 315 32.40 13.73 56.31
CA LYS A 315 32.84 14.30 57.58
C LYS A 315 32.15 13.69 58.75
#